data_08f2341a54f312df55d26be9876ac7c6
#
_entry.id   08f2341a54f312df55d26be9876ac7c6
#
_cell.length_a   1.000
_cell.length_b   1.000
_cell.length_c   1.000
_cell.angle_alpha   90.00
_cell.angle_beta   90.00
_cell.angle_gamma   90.00
#
_symmetry.space_group_name_H-M   'P 1'
#
loop_
_entity.id
_entity.type
_entity.pdbx_description
1 polymer ?
#
loop_
_entity_poly.entity_id
_entity_poly.type
_entity_poly.pdbx_seq_one_letter_code
_entity_poly.pdbx_strand_id
1 'polypeptide(L)'
;LNVLKYIAKKASKFLPWTIQDRFVFFQKLGYFPRIKNPLTFNEKVLFRKQYLMLDIKYTHLSDKLLVREYVRERIGDDYFVPLLYHTTSPDTLLNCSPQCDVMLKPNHGASMFRVVRAADYDVEKKEIVSLCKKWLQIDFSQVQREIHYKNIARQILVEKLLGNGLIAPTDYKFHMFRNREDGFNFVLQIINERFTGVLSRTFYVNGFDKPFETGINSKENGEEKSLYVIDKKLASEALRLSCLLAADFDYVRVDWYIHDGCIYFSELTFTPAAGFGIGYGPHLDRLMGEFWV
;
A
#
# COMPACT_ATOMS: atom_id res chain seq x y z
N LEU A 1 -13.92 19.92 -26.37
CA LEU A 1 -13.67 19.74 -24.92
C LEU A 1 -12.44 18.85 -24.61
N ASN A 2 -12.18 17.80 -25.42
CA ASN A 2 -11.07 16.86 -25.19
C ASN A 2 -9.68 17.46 -25.46
N VAL A 3 -9.54 18.33 -26.45
CA VAL A 3 -8.27 18.98 -26.81
C VAL A 3 -7.83 19.97 -25.71
N LEU A 4 -8.74 20.79 -25.20
CA LEU A 4 -8.46 21.73 -24.10
C LEU A 4 -8.07 20.97 -22.80
N LYS A 5 -8.75 19.86 -22.48
CA LYS A 5 -8.37 18.99 -21.35
C LYS A 5 -6.99 18.36 -21.57
N TYR A 6 -6.65 17.95 -22.78
CA TYR A 6 -5.33 17.41 -23.10
C TYR A 6 -4.22 18.47 -22.97
N ILE A 7 -4.44 19.68 -23.50
CA ILE A 7 -3.48 20.80 -23.39
C ILE A 7 -3.30 21.21 -21.91
N ALA A 8 -4.39 21.33 -21.16
CA ALA A 8 -4.33 21.65 -19.73
C ALA A 8 -3.58 20.57 -18.93
N LYS A 9 -3.79 19.29 -19.23
CA LYS A 9 -3.05 18.16 -18.63
C LYS A 9 -1.57 18.17 -18.99
N LYS A 10 -1.21 18.58 -20.20
CA LYS A 10 0.19 18.70 -20.65
C LYS A 10 0.87 19.90 -19.99
N ALA A 11 0.19 21.04 -19.93
CA ALA A 11 0.68 22.26 -19.26
C ALA A 11 0.81 22.06 -17.73
N SER A 12 -0.09 21.31 -17.10
CA SER A 12 -0.03 21.04 -15.66
C SER A 12 1.24 20.31 -15.22
N LYS A 13 1.89 19.55 -16.10
CA LYS A 13 3.15 18.83 -15.79
C LYS A 13 4.33 19.77 -15.50
N PHE A 14 4.26 21.00 -15.93
CA PHE A 14 5.29 22.03 -15.66
C PHE A 14 5.05 22.79 -14.34
N LEU A 15 3.90 22.59 -13.72
CA LEU A 15 3.61 23.17 -12.41
C LEU A 15 4.34 22.41 -11.30
N PRO A 16 4.70 23.07 -10.18
CA PRO A 16 5.19 22.40 -8.99
C PRO A 16 4.25 21.27 -8.54
N TRP A 17 4.79 20.18 -8.01
CA TRP A 17 4.00 19.03 -7.54
C TRP A 17 2.92 19.42 -6.53
N THR A 18 3.20 20.39 -5.65
CA THR A 18 2.24 20.92 -4.69
C THR A 18 0.99 21.51 -5.34
N ILE A 19 1.15 22.17 -6.49
CA ILE A 19 0.03 22.72 -7.26
C ILE A 19 -0.71 21.60 -8.00
N GLN A 20 0.02 20.72 -8.68
CA GLN A 20 -0.58 19.56 -9.36
C GLN A 20 -1.45 18.74 -8.41
N ASP A 21 -0.94 18.48 -7.20
CA ASP A 21 -1.63 17.69 -6.18
C ASP A 21 -2.94 18.34 -5.72
N ARG A 22 -3.00 19.65 -5.57
CA ARG A 22 -4.23 20.38 -5.21
C ARG A 22 -5.33 20.21 -6.26
N PHE A 23 -4.94 20.25 -7.54
CA PHE A 23 -5.89 20.02 -8.64
C PHE A 23 -6.36 18.57 -8.68
N VAL A 24 -5.46 17.58 -8.51
CA VAL A 24 -5.84 16.17 -8.44
C VAL A 24 -6.74 15.89 -7.24
N PHE A 25 -6.44 16.50 -6.09
CA PHE A 25 -7.25 16.40 -4.90
C PHE A 25 -8.68 16.93 -5.15
N PHE A 26 -8.79 18.14 -5.71
CA PHE A 26 -10.09 18.71 -6.08
C PHE A 26 -10.86 17.82 -7.07
N GLN A 27 -10.19 17.31 -8.11
CA GLN A 27 -10.83 16.45 -9.09
C GLN A 27 -11.38 15.14 -8.49
N LYS A 28 -10.69 14.59 -7.47
CA LYS A 28 -11.07 13.31 -6.86
C LYS A 28 -12.02 13.44 -5.69
N LEU A 29 -11.86 14.48 -4.88
CA LEU A 29 -12.58 14.63 -3.62
C LEU A 29 -13.62 15.77 -3.64
N GLY A 30 -13.65 16.59 -4.71
CA GLY A 30 -14.68 17.59 -4.94
C GLY A 30 -14.48 18.92 -4.20
N TYR A 31 -13.38 19.08 -3.45
CA TYR A 31 -13.06 20.32 -2.74
C TYR A 31 -11.55 20.60 -2.76
N PHE A 32 -11.12 21.85 -2.52
CA PHE A 32 -9.70 22.18 -2.42
C PHE A 32 -9.15 21.86 -1.03
N PRO A 33 -7.95 21.25 -0.93
CA PRO A 33 -7.37 20.83 0.34
C PRO A 33 -6.91 22.02 1.19
N ARG A 34 -7.11 21.90 2.51
CA ARG A 34 -6.64 22.86 3.53
C ARG A 34 -5.22 22.53 3.95
N ILE A 35 -4.23 22.88 3.14
CA ILE A 35 -2.83 22.47 3.39
C ILE A 35 -2.24 23.07 4.66
N LYS A 36 -2.56 24.36 4.99
CA LYS A 36 -2.00 25.00 6.19
C LYS A 36 -2.57 24.44 7.50
N ASN A 37 -3.84 24.04 7.50
CA ASN A 37 -4.55 23.50 8.65
C ASN A 37 -5.36 22.28 8.19
N PRO A 38 -4.70 21.15 7.90
CA PRO A 38 -5.38 19.96 7.41
C PRO A 38 -6.30 19.35 8.49
N LEU A 39 -7.53 19.04 8.13
CA LEU A 39 -8.54 18.49 9.03
C LEU A 39 -8.86 17.04 8.71
N THR A 40 -8.99 16.69 7.43
CA THR A 40 -9.31 15.33 7.03
C THR A 40 -8.04 14.49 6.87
N PHE A 41 -8.20 13.18 6.89
CA PHE A 41 -7.07 12.27 6.71
C PHE A 41 -6.37 12.48 5.35
N ASN A 42 -7.13 12.60 4.26
CA ASN A 42 -6.55 12.86 2.95
C ASN A 42 -5.77 14.18 2.90
N GLU A 43 -6.26 15.24 3.57
CA GLU A 43 -5.52 16.52 3.69
C GLU A 43 -4.22 16.35 4.47
N LYS A 44 -4.22 15.59 5.58
CA LYS A 44 -3.02 15.30 6.40
C LYS A 44 -2.01 14.44 5.65
N VAL A 45 -2.47 13.42 4.91
CA VAL A 45 -1.60 12.63 4.01
C VAL A 45 -0.99 13.51 2.94
N LEU A 46 -1.78 14.40 2.33
CA LEU A 46 -1.28 15.32 1.30
C LEU A 46 -0.25 16.30 1.87
N PHE A 47 -0.48 16.87 3.06
CA PHE A 47 0.48 17.70 3.77
C PHE A 47 1.79 16.93 4.03
N ARG A 48 1.70 15.73 4.62
CA ARG A 48 2.86 14.86 4.86
C ARG A 48 3.63 14.59 3.58
N LYS A 49 2.96 14.17 2.52
CA LYS A 49 3.58 13.91 1.21
C LYS A 49 4.39 15.08 0.68
N GLN A 50 3.86 16.30 0.83
CA GLN A 50 4.47 17.51 0.28
C GLN A 50 5.62 18.07 1.13
N TYR A 51 5.60 17.86 2.44
CA TYR A 51 6.50 18.60 3.34
C TYR A 51 7.34 17.72 4.28
N LEU A 52 6.93 16.49 4.58
CA LEU A 52 7.59 15.68 5.61
C LEU A 52 8.35 14.47 5.09
N MET A 53 8.16 14.08 3.81
CA MET A 53 8.70 12.84 3.26
C MET A 53 10.12 12.95 2.70
N LEU A 54 10.86 14.01 3.02
CA LEU A 54 12.25 14.22 2.59
C LEU A 54 13.28 13.47 3.45
N ASP A 55 12.92 13.10 4.68
CA ASP A 55 13.80 12.34 5.55
C ASP A 55 14.07 10.94 4.95
N ILE A 56 15.35 10.57 4.93
CA ILE A 56 15.84 9.31 4.36
C ILE A 56 15.21 8.07 5.02
N LYS A 57 14.79 8.18 6.28
CA LYS A 57 14.08 7.08 6.97
C LYS A 57 12.85 6.61 6.21
N TYR A 58 12.08 7.54 5.60
CA TYR A 58 10.90 7.17 4.82
C TYR A 58 11.26 6.45 3.52
N THR A 59 12.39 6.79 2.91
CA THR A 59 12.93 6.06 1.75
C THR A 59 13.26 4.61 2.14
N HIS A 60 13.98 4.41 3.24
CA HIS A 60 14.35 3.07 3.73
C HIS A 60 13.13 2.24 4.12
N LEU A 61 12.18 2.84 4.82
CA LEU A 61 10.97 2.15 5.28
C LEU A 61 9.92 1.91 4.18
N SER A 62 10.01 2.60 3.05
CA SER A 62 9.19 2.35 1.86
C SER A 62 9.84 1.38 0.88
N ASP A 63 11.11 1.06 1.05
CA ASP A 63 11.81 0.01 0.32
C ASP A 63 11.42 -1.37 0.89
N LYS A 64 10.78 -2.22 0.06
CA LYS A 64 10.29 -3.55 0.48
C LYS A 64 11.39 -4.51 0.92
N LEU A 65 12.65 -4.22 0.58
CA LEU A 65 13.81 -5.00 1.03
C LEU A 65 14.37 -4.44 2.35
N LEU A 66 14.64 -3.13 2.40
CA LEU A 66 15.28 -2.51 3.57
C LEU A 66 14.36 -2.46 4.79
N VAL A 67 13.05 -2.30 4.61
CA VAL A 67 12.07 -2.31 5.71
C VAL A 67 12.11 -3.61 6.53
N ARG A 68 12.58 -4.71 5.94
CA ARG A 68 12.67 -6.01 6.62
C ARG A 68 13.61 -5.96 7.84
N GLU A 69 14.66 -5.14 7.82
CA GLU A 69 15.54 -4.95 8.98
C GLU A 69 14.79 -4.29 10.14
N TYR A 70 14.10 -3.18 9.88
CA TYR A 70 13.26 -2.49 10.87
C TYR A 70 12.20 -3.43 11.49
N VAL A 71 11.55 -4.25 10.67
CA VAL A 71 10.53 -5.20 11.13
C VAL A 71 11.14 -6.32 11.97
N ARG A 72 12.28 -6.88 11.52
CA ARG A 72 13.02 -7.93 12.23
C ARG A 72 13.41 -7.51 13.64
N GLU A 73 13.92 -6.31 13.81
CA GLU A 73 14.34 -5.77 15.09
C GLU A 73 13.18 -5.64 16.09
N ARG A 74 11.94 -5.47 15.62
CA ARG A 74 10.77 -5.21 16.47
C ARG A 74 9.89 -6.42 16.73
N ILE A 75 9.76 -7.31 15.75
CA ILE A 75 8.82 -8.43 15.83
C ILE A 75 9.42 -9.78 15.40
N GLY A 76 10.70 -9.82 15.01
CA GLY A 76 11.37 -11.05 14.58
C GLY A 76 11.17 -11.37 13.09
N ASP A 77 11.63 -12.55 12.68
CA ASP A 77 11.68 -13.01 11.28
C ASP A 77 10.45 -13.80 10.84
N ASP A 78 9.61 -14.26 11.76
CA ASP A 78 8.55 -15.24 11.50
C ASP A 78 7.40 -14.72 10.63
N TYR A 79 7.33 -13.40 10.46
CA TYR A 79 6.23 -12.75 9.76
C TYR A 79 6.53 -12.37 8.32
N PHE A 80 7.66 -12.80 7.76
CA PHE A 80 7.98 -12.47 6.38
C PHE A 80 7.50 -13.54 5.39
N VAL A 81 7.00 -13.07 4.25
CA VAL A 81 6.94 -13.92 3.07
C VAL A 81 8.37 -14.35 2.73
N PRO A 82 8.65 -15.65 2.53
CA PRO A 82 10.00 -16.13 2.21
C PRO A 82 10.55 -15.44 0.95
N LEU A 83 11.64 -14.69 1.12
CA LEU A 83 12.40 -14.10 0.02
C LEU A 83 13.40 -15.12 -0.48
N LEU A 84 13.23 -15.58 -1.72
CA LEU A 84 14.07 -16.60 -2.33
C LEU A 84 15.31 -15.99 -2.99
N TYR A 85 15.12 -14.81 -3.60
CA TYR A 85 16.19 -14.12 -4.32
C TYR A 85 15.87 -12.64 -4.49
N HIS A 86 16.91 -11.80 -4.60
CA HIS A 86 16.77 -10.41 -5.02
C HIS A 86 17.96 -9.99 -5.90
N THR A 87 17.74 -9.04 -6.82
CA THR A 87 18.77 -8.63 -7.76
C THR A 87 18.56 -7.22 -8.30
N THR A 88 19.67 -6.52 -8.54
CA THR A 88 19.71 -5.26 -9.31
C THR A 88 19.86 -5.52 -10.82
N SER A 89 20.26 -6.76 -11.21
CA SER A 89 20.48 -7.17 -12.60
C SER A 89 19.46 -8.25 -13.00
N PRO A 90 18.36 -7.93 -13.68
CA PRO A 90 17.35 -8.91 -14.07
C PRO A 90 17.89 -10.07 -14.93
N ASP A 91 19.01 -9.91 -15.63
CA ASP A 91 19.59 -10.98 -16.44
C ASP A 91 20.01 -12.19 -15.60
N THR A 92 20.30 -12.00 -14.30
CA THR A 92 20.60 -13.12 -13.38
C THR A 92 19.42 -14.08 -13.20
N LEU A 93 18.19 -13.61 -13.43
CA LEU A 93 16.98 -14.44 -13.38
C LEU A 93 16.93 -15.52 -14.47
N LEU A 94 17.70 -15.38 -15.56
CA LEU A 94 17.81 -16.43 -16.59
C LEU A 94 18.42 -17.72 -16.05
N ASN A 95 19.22 -17.63 -14.98
CA ASN A 95 19.90 -18.77 -14.35
C ASN A 95 19.12 -19.27 -13.11
N CYS A 96 17.98 -18.67 -12.77
CA CYS A 96 17.15 -19.16 -11.68
C CYS A 96 16.25 -20.30 -12.14
N SER A 97 15.99 -21.25 -11.22
CA SER A 97 15.02 -22.33 -11.40
C SER A 97 14.32 -22.55 -10.07
N PRO A 98 13.31 -21.73 -9.74
CA PRO A 98 12.60 -21.82 -8.47
C PRO A 98 11.87 -23.17 -8.37
N GLN A 99 11.95 -23.81 -7.18
CA GLN A 99 11.32 -25.10 -6.90
C GLN A 99 9.87 -24.95 -6.42
N CYS A 100 9.35 -23.74 -6.37
CA CYS A 100 7.96 -23.43 -6.01
C CYS A 100 7.47 -22.23 -6.83
N ASP A 101 6.16 -22.05 -6.84
CA ASP A 101 5.55 -20.88 -7.46
C ASP A 101 6.04 -19.58 -6.78
N VAL A 102 6.30 -18.56 -7.58
CA VAL A 102 6.92 -17.32 -7.11
C VAL A 102 6.13 -16.09 -7.49
N MET A 103 6.29 -15.04 -6.71
CA MET A 103 5.88 -13.70 -7.04
C MET A 103 7.12 -12.81 -7.23
N LEU A 104 7.25 -12.25 -8.41
CA LEU A 104 8.26 -11.24 -8.69
C LEU A 104 7.65 -9.86 -8.52
N LYS A 105 8.38 -8.95 -7.88
CA LYS A 105 7.98 -7.54 -7.71
C LYS A 105 9.23 -6.65 -7.55
N PRO A 106 9.19 -5.36 -7.95
CA PRO A 106 10.25 -4.44 -7.57
C PRO A 106 10.10 -4.03 -6.09
N ASN A 107 11.24 -3.68 -5.46
CA ASN A 107 11.26 -3.20 -4.07
C ASN A 107 10.65 -1.79 -3.91
N HIS A 108 10.55 -1.02 -4.98
CA HIS A 108 10.03 0.35 -5.04
C HIS A 108 8.66 0.39 -5.71
N GLY A 109 7.71 1.13 -5.13
CA GLY A 109 6.39 1.36 -5.73
C GLY A 109 5.34 0.30 -5.42
N ALA A 110 4.20 0.39 -6.10
CA ALA A 110 3.01 -0.43 -5.88
C ALA A 110 2.42 -0.94 -7.21
N SER A 111 1.61 -1.99 -7.14
CA SER A 111 0.88 -2.57 -8.28
C SER A 111 1.76 -3.14 -9.41
N MET A 112 3.04 -3.37 -9.16
CA MET A 112 3.98 -4.01 -10.07
C MET A 112 4.33 -5.39 -9.52
N PHE A 113 3.78 -6.45 -10.13
CA PHE A 113 4.08 -7.82 -9.75
C PHE A 113 3.78 -8.79 -10.91
N ARG A 114 4.41 -9.95 -10.88
CA ARG A 114 4.14 -11.09 -11.76
C ARG A 114 4.15 -12.37 -10.94
N VAL A 115 3.07 -13.13 -11.00
CA VAL A 115 3.02 -14.50 -10.50
C VAL A 115 3.55 -15.43 -11.59
N VAL A 116 4.42 -16.36 -11.22
CA VAL A 116 5.01 -17.35 -12.12
C VAL A 116 4.96 -18.72 -11.47
N ARG A 117 4.40 -19.69 -12.16
CA ARG A 117 4.44 -21.09 -11.75
C ARG A 117 5.84 -21.66 -11.90
N ALA A 118 6.27 -22.50 -10.98
CA ALA A 118 7.57 -23.16 -11.07
C ALA A 118 7.73 -23.91 -12.41
N ALA A 119 6.67 -24.61 -12.85
CA ALA A 119 6.67 -25.35 -14.11
C ALA A 119 6.82 -24.49 -15.36
N ASP A 120 6.39 -23.24 -15.31
CA ASP A 120 6.38 -22.34 -16.45
C ASP A 120 7.60 -21.39 -16.48
N TYR A 121 8.37 -21.35 -15.39
CA TYR A 121 9.45 -20.37 -15.20
C TYR A 121 10.49 -20.42 -16.34
N ASP A 122 10.94 -21.59 -16.74
CA ASP A 122 11.95 -21.74 -17.80
C ASP A 122 11.44 -21.26 -19.17
N VAL A 123 10.17 -21.39 -19.43
CA VAL A 123 9.52 -20.92 -20.67
C VAL A 123 9.38 -19.40 -20.64
N GLU A 124 8.97 -18.85 -19.49
CA GLU A 124 8.65 -17.42 -19.32
C GLU A 124 9.89 -16.55 -18.99
N LYS A 125 11.04 -17.10 -18.61
CA LYS A 125 12.17 -16.35 -18.04
C LYS A 125 12.66 -15.17 -18.89
N LYS A 126 12.61 -15.24 -20.21
CA LYS A 126 12.99 -14.11 -21.08
C LYS A 126 11.99 -12.97 -21.00
N GLU A 127 10.69 -13.29 -20.95
CA GLU A 127 9.63 -12.29 -20.76
C GLU A 127 9.71 -11.66 -19.37
N ILE A 128 9.93 -12.49 -18.33
CA ILE A 128 10.14 -12.04 -16.95
C ILE A 128 11.30 -11.04 -16.88
N VAL A 129 12.46 -11.35 -17.45
CA VAL A 129 13.62 -10.46 -17.48
C VAL A 129 13.29 -9.14 -18.19
N SER A 130 12.62 -9.20 -19.34
CA SER A 130 12.18 -8.00 -20.07
C SER A 130 11.25 -7.12 -19.23
N LEU A 131 10.29 -7.73 -18.53
CA LEU A 131 9.36 -7.04 -17.63
C LEU A 131 10.09 -6.40 -16.45
N CYS A 132 10.98 -7.15 -15.79
CA CYS A 132 11.77 -6.68 -14.66
C CYS A 132 12.68 -5.50 -15.05
N LYS A 133 13.32 -5.54 -16.24
CA LYS A 133 14.09 -4.42 -16.78
C LYS A 133 13.22 -3.17 -16.95
N LYS A 134 11.99 -3.30 -17.44
CA LYS A 134 11.04 -2.18 -17.54
C LYS A 134 10.69 -1.62 -16.17
N TRP A 135 10.43 -2.46 -15.17
CA TRP A 135 10.13 -2.00 -13.81
C TRP A 135 11.29 -1.20 -13.19
N LEU A 136 12.53 -1.66 -13.37
CA LEU A 136 13.70 -0.94 -12.85
C LEU A 136 13.93 0.44 -13.52
N GLN A 137 13.34 0.71 -14.68
CA GLN A 137 13.40 2.03 -15.33
C GLN A 137 12.35 3.01 -14.79
N ILE A 138 11.33 2.53 -14.07
CA ILE A 138 10.24 3.38 -13.59
C ILE A 138 10.73 4.22 -12.40
N ASP A 139 10.71 5.54 -12.53
CA ASP A 139 10.79 6.46 -11.40
C ASP A 139 9.40 6.55 -10.75
N PHE A 140 9.18 5.71 -9.74
CA PHE A 140 7.89 5.63 -9.07
C PHE A 140 7.52 6.93 -8.34
N SER A 141 8.52 7.74 -7.95
CA SER A 141 8.26 9.04 -7.32
C SER A 141 7.42 9.97 -8.19
N GLN A 142 7.49 9.82 -9.52
CA GLN A 142 6.72 10.62 -10.48
C GLN A 142 5.26 10.18 -10.61
N VAL A 143 4.93 8.91 -10.26
CA VAL A 143 3.60 8.34 -10.50
C VAL A 143 2.54 9.07 -9.69
N GLN A 144 2.79 9.25 -8.39
CA GLN A 144 1.91 9.95 -7.47
C GLN A 144 2.57 11.16 -6.80
N ARG A 145 3.75 11.58 -7.29
CA ARG A 145 4.56 12.68 -6.75
C ARG A 145 4.94 12.45 -5.28
N GLU A 146 5.46 11.24 -5.00
CA GLU A 146 5.87 10.78 -3.68
C GLU A 146 7.39 10.70 -3.61
N ILE A 147 8.03 11.73 -3.05
CA ILE A 147 9.48 11.95 -3.12
C ILE A 147 10.31 10.85 -2.45
N HIS A 148 9.78 10.19 -1.42
CA HIS A 148 10.48 9.12 -0.69
C HIS A 148 10.79 7.87 -1.52
N TYR A 149 10.09 7.66 -2.67
CA TYR A 149 10.44 6.58 -3.59
C TYR A 149 11.61 6.91 -4.52
N LYS A 150 12.03 8.20 -4.63
CA LYS A 150 13.01 8.65 -5.62
C LYS A 150 14.37 7.98 -5.47
N ASN A 151 14.84 7.86 -4.23
CA ASN A 151 16.19 7.41 -3.91
C ASN A 151 16.26 5.93 -3.49
N ILE A 152 15.20 5.16 -3.67
CA ILE A 152 15.23 3.71 -3.44
C ILE A 152 16.17 3.07 -4.48
N ALA A 153 17.17 2.33 -4.00
CA ALA A 153 18.03 1.50 -4.84
C ALA A 153 17.22 0.36 -5.44
N ARG A 154 16.85 0.49 -6.71
CA ARG A 154 15.85 -0.37 -7.35
C ARG A 154 16.33 -1.79 -7.55
N GLN A 155 15.57 -2.76 -7.06
CA GLN A 155 15.84 -4.18 -7.13
C GLN A 155 14.57 -4.96 -7.45
N ILE A 156 14.74 -6.16 -7.99
CA ILE A 156 13.67 -7.15 -8.15
C ILE A 156 13.75 -8.11 -6.97
N LEU A 157 12.62 -8.37 -6.35
CA LEU A 157 12.42 -9.38 -5.32
C LEU A 157 11.71 -10.58 -5.93
N VAL A 158 12.16 -11.78 -5.59
CA VAL A 158 11.52 -13.05 -5.92
C VAL A 158 11.10 -13.69 -4.61
N GLU A 159 9.82 -13.67 -4.32
CA GLU A 159 9.24 -14.23 -3.10
C GLU A 159 8.48 -15.52 -3.41
N LYS A 160 8.40 -16.41 -2.42
CA LYS A 160 7.48 -17.56 -2.50
C LYS A 160 6.05 -17.04 -2.68
N LEU A 161 5.29 -17.62 -3.61
CA LEU A 161 3.88 -17.26 -3.78
C LEU A 161 3.08 -17.75 -2.57
N LEU A 162 2.30 -16.84 -1.98
CA LEU A 162 1.26 -17.20 -1.01
C LEU A 162 0.00 -17.64 -1.75
N GLY A 163 -0.51 -18.80 -1.42
CA GLY A 163 -1.70 -19.37 -2.07
C GLY A 163 -1.40 -19.97 -3.44
N ASN A 164 -2.43 -20.04 -4.27
CA ASN A 164 -2.38 -20.72 -5.57
C ASN A 164 -2.32 -19.73 -6.76
N GLY A 165 -2.18 -18.43 -6.51
CA GLY A 165 -2.15 -17.39 -7.55
C GLY A 165 -3.50 -17.09 -8.23
N LEU A 166 -4.56 -17.83 -7.91
CA LEU A 166 -5.92 -17.58 -8.40
C LEU A 166 -6.69 -16.67 -7.44
N ILE A 167 -6.46 -16.85 -6.14
CA ILE A 167 -7.06 -16.04 -5.07
C ILE A 167 -5.92 -15.32 -4.36
N ALA A 168 -5.99 -13.99 -4.33
CA ALA A 168 -5.04 -13.19 -3.55
C ALA A 168 -5.25 -13.43 -2.06
N PRO A 169 -4.18 -13.45 -1.25
CA PRO A 169 -4.32 -13.37 0.20
C PRO A 169 -5.16 -12.16 0.61
N THR A 170 -5.90 -12.27 1.70
CA THR A 170 -6.65 -11.13 2.23
C THR A 170 -5.69 -10.08 2.76
N ASP A 171 -5.88 -8.82 2.36
CA ASP A 171 -5.12 -7.70 2.88
C ASP A 171 -5.77 -7.13 4.15
N TYR A 172 -5.02 -7.12 5.25
CA TYR A 172 -5.36 -6.38 6.47
C TYR A 172 -4.45 -5.15 6.56
N LYS A 173 -5.04 -3.96 6.50
CA LYS A 173 -4.32 -2.68 6.49
C LYS A 173 -4.69 -1.87 7.72
N PHE A 174 -3.80 -1.86 8.69
CA PHE A 174 -3.98 -1.11 9.92
C PHE A 174 -3.46 0.32 9.76
N HIS A 175 -4.35 1.29 9.71
CA HIS A 175 -4.03 2.69 9.87
C HIS A 175 -3.85 2.99 11.35
N MET A 176 -2.62 3.15 11.80
CA MET A 176 -2.25 3.35 13.20
C MET A 176 -2.03 4.85 13.46
N PHE A 177 -2.73 5.40 14.42
CA PHE A 177 -2.65 6.81 14.81
C PHE A 177 -2.22 6.88 16.27
N ARG A 178 -1.05 7.45 16.57
CA ARG A 178 -0.63 7.67 17.95
C ARG A 178 -1.62 8.63 18.64
N ASN A 179 -2.13 8.24 19.80
CA ASN A 179 -3.00 9.09 20.59
C ASN A 179 -2.20 9.81 21.70
N ARG A 180 -2.87 10.69 22.44
CA ARG A 180 -2.24 11.49 23.52
C ARG A 180 -1.90 10.70 24.78
N GLU A 181 -2.37 9.48 24.89
CA GLU A 181 -2.19 8.59 26.05
C GLU A 181 -1.12 7.52 25.79
N ASP A 182 -0.20 7.79 24.86
CA ASP A 182 0.86 6.87 24.39
C ASP A 182 0.37 5.52 23.83
N GLY A 183 -0.92 5.44 23.49
CA GLY A 183 -1.52 4.33 22.77
C GLY A 183 -1.79 4.64 21.30
N PHE A 184 -2.68 3.86 20.71
CA PHE A 184 -3.08 4.04 19.32
C PHE A 184 -4.60 4.00 19.16
N ASN A 185 -5.14 4.96 18.38
CA ASN A 185 -6.37 4.73 17.65
C ASN A 185 -6.03 3.97 16.36
N PHE A 186 -6.93 3.12 15.90
CA PHE A 186 -6.70 2.42 14.64
C PHE A 186 -7.94 2.33 13.76
N VAL A 187 -7.70 2.24 12.47
CA VAL A 187 -8.69 1.84 11.48
C VAL A 187 -8.13 0.66 10.71
N LEU A 188 -8.81 -0.49 10.81
CA LEU A 188 -8.50 -1.64 9.97
C LEU A 188 -9.31 -1.56 8.69
N GLN A 189 -8.63 -1.53 7.55
CA GLN A 189 -9.20 -1.72 6.22
C GLN A 189 -8.91 -3.14 5.74
N ILE A 190 -9.93 -3.92 5.48
CA ILE A 190 -9.80 -5.24 4.87
C ILE A 190 -10.09 -5.11 3.38
N ILE A 191 -9.20 -5.66 2.56
CA ILE A 191 -9.39 -5.77 1.11
C ILE A 191 -9.39 -7.23 0.73
N ASN A 192 -10.49 -7.69 0.16
CA ASN A 192 -10.67 -9.06 -0.30
C ASN A 192 -10.99 -9.09 -1.79
N GLU A 193 -10.83 -10.28 -2.41
CA GLU A 193 -11.25 -10.56 -3.79
C GLU A 193 -10.58 -9.71 -4.88
N ARG A 194 -9.30 -9.34 -4.70
CA ARG A 194 -8.57 -8.50 -5.66
C ARG A 194 -8.53 -9.02 -7.10
N PHE A 195 -8.59 -10.34 -7.29
CA PHE A 195 -8.45 -10.96 -8.62
C PHE A 195 -9.78 -11.35 -9.24
N THR A 196 -10.89 -11.28 -8.50
CA THR A 196 -12.22 -11.67 -9.00
C THR A 196 -12.95 -10.53 -9.73
N GLY A 197 -12.38 -9.31 -9.76
CA GLY A 197 -12.99 -8.14 -10.34
C GLY A 197 -13.99 -7.41 -9.44
N VAL A 198 -14.36 -8.00 -8.30
CA VAL A 198 -15.27 -7.41 -7.31
C VAL A 198 -14.49 -7.07 -6.04
N LEU A 199 -13.83 -5.91 -6.03
CA LEU A 199 -13.03 -5.48 -4.89
C LEU A 199 -13.93 -5.14 -3.70
N SER A 200 -13.90 -5.98 -2.65
CA SER A 200 -14.59 -5.70 -1.38
C SER A 200 -13.70 -4.92 -0.42
N ARG A 201 -14.25 -3.88 0.21
CA ARG A 201 -13.58 -3.10 1.27
C ARG A 201 -14.46 -3.05 2.49
N THR A 202 -13.92 -3.49 3.63
CA THR A 202 -14.59 -3.40 4.93
C THR A 202 -13.69 -2.63 5.88
N PHE A 203 -14.28 -1.76 6.71
CA PHE A 203 -13.54 -0.97 7.69
C PHE A 203 -14.01 -1.30 9.11
N TYR A 204 -13.07 -1.30 10.05
CA TYR A 204 -13.31 -1.40 11.49
C TYR A 204 -12.58 -0.28 12.20
N VAL A 205 -13.16 0.29 13.25
CA VAL A 205 -12.61 1.42 13.99
C VAL A 205 -12.49 1.05 15.46
N ASN A 206 -11.27 1.06 15.99
CA ASN A 206 -10.95 0.79 17.40
C ASN A 206 -11.56 -0.50 17.99
N GLY A 207 -11.90 -1.47 17.13
CA GLY A 207 -12.49 -2.75 17.50
C GLY A 207 -12.84 -3.58 16.27
N PHE A 208 -13.29 -4.83 16.47
CA PHE A 208 -13.59 -5.78 15.39
C PHE A 208 -15.03 -6.31 15.45
N ASP A 209 -15.91 -5.72 16.27
CA ASP A 209 -17.23 -6.25 16.49
C ASP A 209 -18.22 -5.83 15.38
N LYS A 210 -18.13 -4.59 14.93
CA LYS A 210 -19.04 -4.04 13.92
C LYS A 210 -18.25 -3.29 12.84
N PRO A 211 -18.50 -3.56 11.56
CA PRO A 211 -17.97 -2.77 10.46
C PRO A 211 -18.42 -1.31 10.55
N PHE A 212 -17.53 -0.40 10.16
CA PHE A 212 -17.82 1.03 10.09
C PHE A 212 -18.51 1.38 8.76
N GLU A 213 -19.60 2.13 8.84
CA GLU A 213 -20.35 2.59 7.67
C GLU A 213 -19.70 3.86 7.09
N THR A 214 -19.04 3.72 5.96
CA THR A 214 -18.33 4.85 5.30
C THR A 214 -19.24 5.86 4.63
N GLY A 215 -20.53 5.55 4.46
CA GLY A 215 -21.48 6.36 3.69
C GLY A 215 -21.29 6.26 2.17
N ILE A 216 -20.37 5.43 1.70
CA ILE A 216 -20.25 5.09 0.28
C ILE A 216 -21.22 3.94 0.00
N ASN A 217 -22.14 4.14 -0.96
CA ASN A 217 -23.03 3.06 -1.39
C ASN A 217 -22.19 1.91 -1.97
N SER A 218 -22.13 0.80 -1.24
CA SER A 218 -21.42 -0.43 -1.65
C SER A 218 -22.19 -1.25 -2.69
N LYS A 219 -23.25 -0.69 -3.27
CA LYS A 219 -24.04 -1.36 -4.31
C LYS A 219 -23.38 -1.18 -5.67
N GLU A 220 -22.64 -2.19 -6.13
CA GLU A 220 -22.40 -2.42 -7.55
C GLU A 220 -23.38 -3.52 -7.99
N ASN A 221 -24.17 -3.24 -9.04
CA ASN A 221 -25.13 -4.15 -9.67
C ASN A 221 -26.32 -4.63 -8.80
N GLY A 222 -26.71 -3.88 -7.76
CA GLY A 222 -27.93 -4.18 -7.00
C GLY A 222 -27.83 -5.30 -5.96
N GLU A 223 -26.70 -5.98 -5.83
CA GLU A 223 -26.46 -7.02 -4.83
C GLU A 223 -25.74 -6.44 -3.59
N GLU A 224 -26.17 -6.83 -2.39
CA GLU A 224 -25.41 -6.56 -1.17
C GLU A 224 -24.09 -7.35 -1.23
N LYS A 225 -22.96 -6.63 -1.16
CA LYS A 225 -21.66 -7.28 -1.02
C LYS A 225 -21.67 -8.11 0.27
N SER A 226 -21.34 -9.39 0.17
CA SER A 226 -21.11 -10.20 1.35
C SER A 226 -20.01 -9.57 2.19
N LEU A 227 -20.30 -9.22 3.43
CA LEU A 227 -19.31 -8.70 4.35
C LEU A 227 -18.29 -9.81 4.63
N TYR A 228 -17.01 -9.48 4.47
CA TYR A 228 -15.95 -10.39 4.85
C TYR A 228 -16.03 -10.68 6.36
N VAL A 229 -16.13 -11.95 6.72
CA VAL A 229 -16.11 -12.39 8.12
C VAL A 229 -14.67 -12.34 8.62
N ILE A 230 -14.39 -11.41 9.54
CA ILE A 230 -13.08 -11.21 10.12
C ILE A 230 -12.72 -12.35 11.08
N ASP A 231 -11.51 -12.91 10.94
CA ASP A 231 -10.90 -13.71 12.01
C ASP A 231 -10.37 -12.77 13.08
N LYS A 232 -11.11 -12.66 14.19
CA LYS A 232 -10.78 -11.74 15.30
C LYS A 232 -9.47 -12.10 15.99
N LYS A 233 -9.08 -13.38 16.03
CA LYS A 233 -7.82 -13.82 16.63
C LYS A 233 -6.63 -13.33 15.81
N LEU A 234 -6.65 -13.56 14.50
CA LEU A 234 -5.62 -13.09 13.58
C LEU A 234 -5.59 -11.55 13.52
N ALA A 235 -6.75 -10.90 13.53
CA ALA A 235 -6.83 -9.44 13.54
C ALA A 235 -6.24 -8.83 14.83
N SER A 236 -6.51 -9.44 15.99
CA SER A 236 -5.94 -8.99 17.27
C SER A 236 -4.43 -9.16 17.31
N GLU A 237 -3.90 -10.26 16.80
CA GLU A 237 -2.46 -10.46 16.72
C GLU A 237 -1.81 -9.50 15.73
N ALA A 238 -2.39 -9.29 14.54
CA ALA A 238 -1.91 -8.32 13.57
C ALA A 238 -1.95 -6.87 14.13
N LEU A 239 -2.96 -6.52 14.94
CA LEU A 239 -3.03 -5.25 15.65
C LEU A 239 -1.89 -5.11 16.66
N ARG A 240 -1.65 -6.13 17.49
CA ARG A 240 -0.55 -6.14 18.46
C ARG A 240 0.80 -5.90 17.80
N LEU A 241 1.07 -6.60 16.69
CA LEU A 241 2.28 -6.43 15.89
C LEU A 241 2.33 -5.04 15.24
N SER A 242 1.19 -4.53 14.76
CA SER A 242 1.10 -3.19 14.18
C SER A 242 1.42 -2.10 15.19
N CYS A 243 1.03 -2.25 16.47
CA CYS A 243 1.40 -1.31 17.53
C CYS A 243 2.92 -1.25 17.71
N LEU A 244 3.62 -2.41 17.71
CA LEU A 244 5.08 -2.47 17.82
C LEU A 244 5.77 -1.78 16.62
N LEU A 245 5.26 -2.01 15.40
CA LEU A 245 5.80 -1.39 14.19
C LEU A 245 5.46 0.10 14.05
N ALA A 246 4.38 0.55 14.68
CA ALA A 246 3.95 1.95 14.64
C ALA A 246 4.60 2.83 15.72
N ALA A 247 5.37 2.24 16.65
CA ALA A 247 5.85 2.91 17.86
C ALA A 247 6.65 4.21 17.63
N ASP A 248 7.31 4.36 16.47
CA ASP A 248 8.15 5.52 16.16
C ASP A 248 7.42 6.59 15.33
N PHE A 249 6.12 6.44 15.08
CA PHE A 249 5.37 7.30 14.15
C PHE A 249 4.14 7.90 14.81
N ASP A 250 3.81 9.12 14.41
CA ASP A 250 2.52 9.76 14.71
C ASP A 250 1.40 9.05 13.94
N TYR A 251 1.69 8.63 12.69
CA TYR A 251 0.84 7.84 11.84
C TYR A 251 1.67 6.95 10.91
N VAL A 252 1.23 5.69 10.75
CA VAL A 252 1.69 4.77 9.71
C VAL A 252 0.59 3.76 9.39
N ARG A 253 0.50 3.32 8.14
CA ARG A 253 -0.31 2.16 7.78
C ARG A 253 0.58 0.93 7.72
N VAL A 254 0.23 -0.10 8.49
CA VAL A 254 0.91 -1.40 8.52
C VAL A 254 0.06 -2.39 7.75
N ASP A 255 0.59 -2.96 6.68
CA ASP A 255 -0.12 -3.86 5.79
C ASP A 255 0.31 -5.31 6.02
N TRP A 256 -0.68 -6.20 6.15
CA TRP A 256 -0.50 -7.63 6.37
C TRP A 256 -1.24 -8.45 5.33
N TYR A 257 -0.67 -9.58 4.93
CA TYR A 257 -1.39 -10.64 4.24
C TYR A 257 -1.82 -11.69 5.24
N ILE A 258 -3.09 -12.11 5.14
CA ILE A 258 -3.61 -13.25 5.90
C ILE A 258 -3.81 -14.40 4.93
N HIS A 259 -3.15 -15.52 5.22
CA HIS A 259 -3.22 -16.72 4.38
C HIS A 259 -3.00 -17.96 5.24
N ASP A 260 -3.89 -18.95 5.10
CA ASP A 260 -3.85 -20.25 5.81
C ASP A 260 -3.61 -20.12 7.32
N GLY A 261 -4.32 -19.16 7.97
CA GLY A 261 -4.20 -18.92 9.41
C GLY A 261 -2.90 -18.28 9.84
N CYS A 262 -2.06 -17.82 8.90
CA CYS A 262 -0.80 -17.15 9.14
C CYS A 262 -0.88 -15.67 8.76
N ILE A 263 -0.06 -14.86 9.44
CA ILE A 263 0.08 -13.41 9.23
C ILE A 263 1.43 -13.15 8.57
N TYR A 264 1.43 -12.42 7.46
CA TYR A 264 2.67 -12.05 6.75
C TYR A 264 2.74 -10.55 6.57
N PHE A 265 3.87 -9.95 6.96
CA PHE A 265 4.14 -8.53 6.75
C PHE A 265 4.25 -8.23 5.26
N SER A 266 3.60 -7.16 4.82
CA SER A 266 3.60 -6.68 3.43
C SER A 266 4.39 -5.40 3.25
N GLU A 267 3.97 -4.30 3.90
CA GLU A 267 4.64 -2.99 3.78
C GLU A 267 4.26 -2.04 4.91
N LEU A 268 5.10 -1.00 5.11
CA LEU A 268 4.74 0.23 5.80
C LEU A 268 4.38 1.29 4.77
N THR A 269 3.24 1.98 4.96
CA THR A 269 2.79 3.03 4.05
C THR A 269 2.56 4.33 4.81
N PHE A 270 3.26 5.38 4.41
CA PHE A 270 3.22 6.69 5.06
C PHE A 270 2.27 7.68 4.39
N THR A 271 2.01 7.47 3.09
CA THR A 271 1.17 8.36 2.26
C THR A 271 0.12 7.56 1.48
N PRO A 272 -0.81 6.84 2.18
CA PRO A 272 -1.78 5.96 1.51
C PRO A 272 -2.59 6.70 0.46
N ALA A 273 -2.71 6.07 -0.72
CA ALA A 273 -3.34 6.64 -1.90
C ALA A 273 -2.82 8.06 -2.27
N ALA A 274 -1.61 8.42 -1.82
CA ALA A 274 -0.98 9.73 -2.02
C ALA A 274 -1.85 10.93 -1.54
N GLY A 275 -2.77 10.70 -0.59
CA GLY A 275 -3.74 11.69 -0.11
C GLY A 275 -4.96 11.87 -1.01
N PHE A 276 -5.23 10.93 -1.92
CA PHE A 276 -6.36 10.99 -2.86
C PHE A 276 -7.34 9.82 -2.69
N GLY A 277 -7.45 9.30 -1.48
CA GLY A 277 -8.22 8.10 -1.16
C GLY A 277 -9.74 8.36 -1.10
N ILE A 278 -10.45 8.17 -2.21
CA ILE A 278 -11.92 8.30 -2.26
C ILE A 278 -12.64 7.16 -1.53
N GLY A 279 -11.97 6.02 -1.32
CA GLY A 279 -12.58 4.81 -0.75
C GLY A 279 -12.89 4.88 0.74
N TYR A 280 -12.44 5.92 1.45
CA TYR A 280 -12.75 6.12 2.87
C TYR A 280 -14.13 6.72 3.09
N GLY A 281 -14.67 7.48 2.12
CA GLY A 281 -15.86 8.28 2.28
C GLY A 281 -15.65 9.47 3.22
N PRO A 282 -16.56 10.46 3.21
CA PRO A 282 -16.35 11.70 3.94
C PRO A 282 -16.35 11.51 5.47
N HIS A 283 -17.13 10.57 5.98
CA HIS A 283 -17.24 10.33 7.42
C HIS A 283 -15.97 9.71 7.99
N LEU A 284 -15.45 8.65 7.35
CA LEU A 284 -14.23 8.00 7.80
C LEU A 284 -13.00 8.85 7.56
N ASP A 285 -12.93 9.58 6.43
CA ASP A 285 -11.83 10.53 6.13
C ASP A 285 -11.72 11.61 7.21
N ARG A 286 -12.84 12.14 7.69
CA ARG A 286 -12.88 13.09 8.79
C ARG A 286 -12.44 12.47 10.11
N LEU A 287 -13.01 11.32 10.49
CA LEU A 287 -12.69 10.62 11.73
C LEU A 287 -11.20 10.25 11.82
N MET A 288 -10.63 9.71 10.73
CA MET A 288 -9.20 9.43 10.66
C MET A 288 -8.35 10.69 10.75
N GLY A 289 -8.86 11.83 10.25
CA GLY A 289 -8.24 13.13 10.44
C GLY A 289 -8.24 13.58 11.91
N GLU A 290 -9.29 13.31 12.66
CA GLU A 290 -9.40 13.61 14.10
C GLU A 290 -8.48 12.71 14.94
N PHE A 291 -8.28 11.45 14.55
CA PHE A 291 -7.33 10.54 15.21
C PHE A 291 -5.87 10.95 15.03
N TRP A 292 -5.55 11.60 13.96
CA TRP A 292 -4.18 12.03 13.67
C TRP A 292 -3.91 13.41 14.26
N VAL A 293 -3.42 13.47 15.49
CA VAL A 293 -3.10 14.69 16.26
C VAL A 293 -1.69 15.20 16.00
#